data_3c3e239939c14a827a430ca68a4428cc
#
_entry.id   3c3e239939c14a827a430ca68a4428cc
#
_cell.length_a   1.000
_cell.length_b   1.000
_cell.length_c   1.000
_cell.angle_alpha   90.00
_cell.angle_beta   90.00
_cell.angle_gamma   90.00
#
_symmetry.space_group_name_H-M   'P 1'
#
loop_
_entity.id
_entity.type
_entity.pdbx_description
1 polymer ?
#
loop_
_entity_poly.entity_id
_entity_poly.type
_entity_poly.pdbx_seq_one_letter_code
_entity_poly.pdbx_strand_id
1 'polypeptide(L)'
;GASALAIKPPKGSAFGCPTPPMMPKLHQACLVVGPRGAGKTTAVVNLVERLPFDRIFVISPSMKSNKELMDRLKIDLQDVFEDPDDIGALDAVKVAIDAERDDLERHLAEMRRYKWLMKEINSDKPHYRLDAGDLSDFWSSRAGNFMEPKHKWGGRRPCCALIIDDAMGSQLYSKPRRLNQFTIYH
;
A
#
# COMPACT_ATOMS: atom_id res chain seq x y z
N GLY A 1 27.02 -15.25 34.94
CA GLY A 1 25.83 -15.31 34.10
C GLY A 1 25.81 -14.13 33.11
N ALA A 2 26.05 -14.38 31.81
CA ALA A 2 25.96 -13.35 30.78
C ALA A 2 24.51 -12.93 30.66
N SER A 3 24.19 -11.70 31.03
CA SER A 3 22.91 -11.09 30.79
C SER A 3 22.76 -10.91 29.25
N ALA A 4 21.89 -11.70 28.63
CA ALA A 4 21.56 -11.51 27.23
C ALA A 4 21.03 -10.08 27.04
N LEU A 5 21.73 -9.30 26.25
CA LEU A 5 21.25 -7.98 25.79
C LEU A 5 19.92 -8.16 25.05
N ALA A 6 18.82 -7.94 25.75
CA ALA A 6 17.51 -7.93 25.15
C ALA A 6 17.41 -6.68 24.25
N ILE A 7 17.68 -6.87 22.97
CA ILE A 7 17.44 -5.86 21.95
C ILE A 7 15.92 -5.65 21.90
N LYS A 8 15.45 -4.56 22.51
CA LYS A 8 14.06 -4.15 22.31
C LYS A 8 13.93 -3.69 20.85
N PRO A 9 13.06 -4.34 20.05
CA PRO A 9 12.77 -3.83 18.74
C PRO A 9 12.28 -2.40 18.86
N PRO A 10 12.64 -1.50 17.94
CA PRO A 10 12.07 -0.16 17.91
C PRO A 10 10.55 -0.30 17.94
N LYS A 11 9.86 0.63 18.62
CA LYS A 11 8.40 0.72 18.58
C LYS A 11 8.00 0.97 17.12
N GLY A 12 8.01 -0.08 16.32
CA GLY A 12 7.56 -0.07 14.95
C GLY A 12 6.08 0.27 14.98
N SER A 13 5.65 1.14 14.09
CA SER A 13 4.25 1.24 13.72
C SER A 13 3.79 -0.19 13.44
N ALA A 14 2.86 -0.69 14.26
CA ALA A 14 2.26 -1.98 14.00
C ALA A 14 1.65 -1.90 12.60
N PHE A 15 2.29 -2.55 11.63
CA PHE A 15 1.70 -2.74 10.32
C PHE A 15 0.46 -3.61 10.53
N GLY A 16 -0.69 -2.99 10.43
CA GLY A 16 -1.97 -3.59 10.78
C GLY A 16 -2.51 -4.59 9.76
N CYS A 17 -1.64 -5.31 9.05
CA CYS A 17 -2.05 -6.38 8.15
C CYS A 17 -1.84 -7.74 8.83
N PRO A 18 -2.87 -8.32 9.44
CA PRO A 18 -2.76 -9.65 10.04
C PRO A 18 -2.57 -10.70 8.93
N THR A 19 -1.41 -11.33 8.92
CA THR A 19 -1.16 -12.49 8.06
C THR A 19 -1.62 -13.76 8.77
N PRO A 20 -2.23 -14.74 8.05
CA PRO A 20 -2.56 -16.04 8.62
C PRO A 20 -1.32 -16.73 9.21
N PRO A 21 -1.44 -17.52 10.29
CA PRO A 21 -0.30 -18.09 11.01
C PRO A 21 0.67 -18.93 10.17
N MET A 22 0.16 -19.55 9.11
CA MET A 22 0.95 -20.40 8.21
C MET A 22 1.51 -19.67 6.98
N MET A 23 1.22 -18.37 6.86
CA MET A 23 1.66 -17.57 5.72
C MET A 23 2.92 -16.79 6.06
N PRO A 24 3.75 -16.52 5.04
CA PRO A 24 4.91 -15.66 5.20
C PRO A 24 4.50 -14.28 5.73
N LYS A 25 5.36 -13.69 6.54
CA LYS A 25 5.14 -12.29 6.98
C LYS A 25 5.24 -11.36 5.78
N LEU A 26 4.45 -10.27 5.82
CA LEU A 26 4.59 -9.17 4.86
C LEU A 26 6.00 -8.56 4.93
N HIS A 27 6.39 -7.85 3.90
CA HIS A 27 7.76 -7.32 3.69
C HIS A 27 8.81 -8.40 3.40
N GLN A 28 8.46 -9.29 2.49
CA GLN A 28 9.37 -10.32 2.01
C GLN A 28 9.46 -10.31 0.49
N ALA A 29 10.58 -10.75 -0.03
CA ALA A 29 10.74 -11.14 -1.42
C ALA A 29 10.59 -12.66 -1.53
N CYS A 30 9.76 -13.12 -2.47
CA CYS A 30 9.55 -14.53 -2.76
C CYS A 30 9.97 -14.82 -4.19
N LEU A 31 10.84 -15.79 -4.40
CA LEU A 31 11.26 -16.25 -5.70
C LEU A 31 10.66 -17.65 -5.97
N VAL A 32 9.85 -17.76 -7.04
CA VAL A 32 9.26 -19.03 -7.46
C VAL A 32 9.97 -19.52 -8.73
N VAL A 33 10.67 -20.63 -8.63
CA VAL A 33 11.46 -21.21 -9.72
C VAL A 33 10.89 -22.58 -10.11
N GLY A 34 10.88 -22.86 -11.41
CA GLY A 34 10.44 -24.14 -11.95
C GLY A 34 10.40 -24.14 -13.48
N PRO A 35 10.31 -25.29 -14.13
CA PRO A 35 10.22 -25.40 -15.57
C PRO A 35 8.92 -24.77 -16.11
N ARG A 36 8.86 -24.55 -17.42
CA ARG A 36 7.62 -24.10 -18.08
C ARG A 36 6.50 -25.10 -17.84
N GLY A 37 5.30 -24.62 -17.54
CA GLY A 37 4.14 -25.49 -17.26
C GLY A 37 4.08 -26.07 -15.84
N ALA A 38 5.04 -25.80 -14.95
CA ALA A 38 5.05 -26.30 -13.58
C ALA A 38 4.02 -25.62 -12.64
N GLY A 39 3.17 -24.73 -13.14
CA GLY A 39 2.16 -24.05 -12.34
C GLY A 39 2.66 -22.90 -11.48
N LYS A 40 3.82 -22.30 -11.82
CA LYS A 40 4.40 -21.17 -11.04
C LYS A 40 3.42 -20.01 -10.86
N THR A 41 2.83 -19.54 -11.95
CA THR A 41 1.86 -18.44 -11.92
C THR A 41 0.65 -18.79 -11.07
N THR A 42 0.14 -20.03 -11.18
CA THR A 42 -0.96 -20.51 -10.33
C THR A 42 -0.59 -20.53 -8.85
N ALA A 43 0.62 -20.96 -8.52
CA ALA A 43 1.12 -20.97 -7.14
C ALA A 43 1.23 -19.54 -6.56
N VAL A 44 1.74 -18.60 -7.36
CA VAL A 44 1.84 -17.18 -6.97
C VAL A 44 0.46 -16.58 -6.75
N VAL A 45 -0.48 -16.80 -7.68
CA VAL A 45 -1.87 -16.33 -7.57
C VAL A 45 -2.53 -16.87 -6.30
N ASN A 46 -2.44 -18.17 -6.06
CA ASN A 46 -3.01 -18.80 -4.87
C ASN A 46 -2.38 -18.28 -3.56
N LEU A 47 -1.10 -17.93 -3.58
CA LEU A 47 -0.42 -17.31 -2.43
C LEU A 47 -0.94 -15.90 -2.19
N VAL A 48 -1.00 -15.09 -3.25
CA VAL A 48 -1.42 -13.68 -3.18
C VAL A 48 -2.87 -13.55 -2.75
N GLU A 49 -3.78 -14.40 -3.22
CA GLU A 49 -5.19 -14.42 -2.81
C GLU A 49 -5.39 -14.68 -1.30
N ARG A 50 -4.47 -15.39 -0.68
CA ARG A 50 -4.53 -15.71 0.75
C ARG A 50 -3.90 -14.64 1.65
N LEU A 51 -3.24 -13.67 1.06
CA LEU A 51 -2.59 -12.58 1.78
C LEU A 51 -3.44 -11.31 1.67
N PRO A 52 -3.48 -10.48 2.70
CA PRO A 52 -4.32 -9.30 2.75
C PRO A 52 -3.69 -8.12 1.99
N PHE A 53 -3.42 -8.31 0.70
CA PHE A 53 -2.95 -7.23 -0.14
C PHE A 53 -4.12 -6.32 -0.56
N ASP A 54 -3.91 -5.02 -0.42
CA ASP A 54 -4.87 -4.00 -0.81
C ASP A 54 -4.68 -3.55 -2.26
N ARG A 55 -3.43 -3.58 -2.75
CA ARG A 55 -3.07 -3.18 -4.11
C ARG A 55 -1.99 -4.10 -4.66
N ILE A 56 -2.16 -4.53 -5.90
CA ILE A 56 -1.25 -5.47 -6.55
C ILE A 56 -0.77 -4.84 -7.85
N PHE A 57 0.55 -4.69 -7.96
CA PHE A 57 1.23 -4.28 -9.18
C PHE A 57 1.77 -5.51 -9.89
N VAL A 58 1.74 -5.50 -11.21
CA VAL A 58 2.23 -6.61 -12.03
C VAL A 58 3.14 -6.10 -13.14
N ILE A 59 4.30 -6.71 -13.28
CA ILE A 59 5.18 -6.54 -14.44
C ILE A 59 5.21 -7.88 -15.17
N SER A 60 4.50 -7.98 -16.29
CA SER A 60 4.41 -9.23 -17.07
C SER A 60 3.88 -8.97 -18.46
N PRO A 61 4.53 -9.51 -19.50
CA PRO A 61 4.09 -9.34 -20.89
C PRO A 61 2.76 -10.03 -21.21
N SER A 62 2.33 -10.97 -20.39
CA SER A 62 1.14 -11.79 -20.65
C SER A 62 -0.06 -11.48 -19.74
N MET A 63 0.10 -10.63 -18.74
CA MET A 63 -0.94 -10.46 -17.72
C MET A 63 -2.20 -9.78 -18.25
N LYS A 64 -2.10 -8.72 -19.07
CA LYS A 64 -3.29 -8.03 -19.62
C LYS A 64 -4.15 -8.92 -20.50
N SER A 65 -3.59 -9.94 -21.12
CA SER A 65 -4.36 -10.93 -21.87
C SER A 65 -5.08 -11.94 -20.99
N ASN A 66 -4.71 -12.05 -19.72
CA ASN A 66 -5.29 -13.00 -18.77
C ASN A 66 -6.30 -12.31 -17.84
N LYS A 67 -7.46 -11.98 -18.41
CA LYS A 67 -8.55 -11.30 -17.68
C LYS A 67 -9.01 -12.05 -16.43
N GLU A 68 -9.06 -13.38 -16.50
CA GLU A 68 -9.48 -14.21 -15.36
C GLU A 68 -8.58 -14.01 -14.15
N LEU A 69 -7.25 -13.97 -14.34
CA LEU A 69 -6.31 -13.71 -13.24
C LEU A 69 -6.42 -12.28 -12.72
N MET A 70 -6.62 -11.32 -13.60
CA MET A 70 -6.80 -9.92 -13.21
C MET A 70 -8.05 -9.74 -12.34
N ASP A 71 -9.16 -10.34 -12.75
CA ASP A 71 -10.43 -10.27 -12.01
C ASP A 71 -10.32 -10.98 -10.65
N ARG A 72 -9.69 -12.16 -10.61
CA ARG A 72 -9.45 -12.90 -9.37
C ARG A 72 -8.62 -12.11 -8.36
N LEU A 73 -7.55 -11.48 -8.80
CA LEU A 73 -6.64 -10.71 -7.95
C LEU A 73 -7.09 -9.25 -7.79
N LYS A 74 -8.18 -8.84 -8.45
CA LYS A 74 -8.70 -7.46 -8.44
C LYS A 74 -7.62 -6.43 -8.82
N ILE A 75 -6.86 -6.73 -9.87
CA ILE A 75 -5.78 -5.88 -10.35
C ILE A 75 -6.36 -4.82 -11.27
N ASP A 76 -6.05 -3.56 -11.00
CA ASP A 76 -6.39 -2.45 -11.89
C ASP A 76 -5.47 -2.45 -13.13
N LEU A 77 -6.04 -2.16 -14.31
CA LEU A 77 -5.29 -2.12 -15.57
C LEU A 77 -4.10 -1.14 -15.54
N GLN A 78 -4.23 -0.05 -14.79
CA GLN A 78 -3.18 0.95 -14.60
C GLN A 78 -1.98 0.43 -13.79
N ASP A 79 -2.15 -0.67 -13.04
CA ASP A 79 -1.12 -1.29 -12.20
C ASP A 79 -0.43 -2.46 -12.91
N VAL A 80 -0.72 -2.66 -14.23
CA VAL A 80 -0.11 -3.70 -15.06
C VAL A 80 0.83 -3.09 -16.09
N PHE A 81 2.09 -3.48 -16.01
CA PHE A 81 3.17 -3.08 -16.91
C PHE A 81 3.54 -4.28 -17.79
N GLU A 82 3.41 -4.14 -19.11
CA GLU A 82 3.61 -5.26 -20.04
C GLU A 82 5.06 -5.44 -20.47
N ASP A 83 5.85 -4.37 -20.41
CA ASP A 83 7.23 -4.42 -20.83
C ASP A 83 8.18 -4.58 -19.62
N PRO A 84 8.75 -5.78 -19.40
CA PRO A 84 9.72 -6.00 -18.33
C PRO A 84 11.07 -5.33 -18.61
N ASP A 85 11.32 -4.86 -19.83
CA ASP A 85 12.51 -4.08 -20.19
C ASP A 85 12.30 -2.56 -19.94
N ASP A 86 11.07 -2.14 -19.70
CA ASP A 86 10.77 -0.76 -19.30
C ASP A 86 11.31 -0.47 -17.90
N ILE A 87 12.43 0.23 -17.88
CA ILE A 87 13.08 0.67 -16.64
C ILE A 87 12.15 1.62 -15.82
N GLY A 88 11.23 2.30 -16.49
CA GLY A 88 10.24 3.20 -15.89
C GLY A 88 9.14 2.48 -15.11
N ALA A 89 8.91 1.19 -15.34
CA ALA A 89 7.86 0.43 -14.66
C ALA A 89 8.04 0.41 -13.13
N LEU A 90 9.26 0.16 -12.64
CA LEU A 90 9.55 0.21 -11.19
C LEU A 90 9.42 1.62 -10.62
N ASP A 91 9.81 2.65 -11.38
CA ASP A 91 9.66 4.03 -10.94
C ASP A 91 8.17 4.42 -10.87
N ALA A 92 7.35 3.94 -11.81
CA ALA A 92 5.90 4.13 -11.78
C ALA A 92 5.24 3.44 -10.57
N VAL A 93 5.64 2.21 -10.26
CA VAL A 93 5.18 1.52 -9.04
C VAL A 93 5.56 2.31 -7.80
N LYS A 94 6.80 2.81 -7.73
CA LYS A 94 7.26 3.64 -6.62
C LYS A 94 6.42 4.90 -6.46
N VAL A 95 6.20 5.64 -7.55
CA VAL A 95 5.36 6.85 -7.55
C VAL A 95 3.95 6.53 -7.07
N ALA A 96 3.38 5.40 -7.49
CA ALA A 96 2.05 4.99 -7.04
C ALA A 96 2.01 4.66 -5.53
N ILE A 97 3.05 4.03 -4.98
CA ILE A 97 3.17 3.75 -3.53
C ILE A 97 3.37 5.06 -2.75
N ASP A 98 4.21 5.97 -3.24
CA ASP A 98 4.44 7.27 -2.60
C ASP A 98 3.16 8.11 -2.61
N ALA A 99 2.36 8.09 -3.69
CA ALA A 99 1.07 8.77 -3.76
C ALA A 99 0.07 8.26 -2.71
N GLU A 100 0.02 6.94 -2.45
CA GLU A 100 -0.82 6.36 -1.39
C GLU A 100 -0.34 6.80 0.02
N ARG A 101 0.96 6.98 0.21
CA ARG A 101 1.51 7.51 1.47
C ARG A 101 1.09 8.96 1.67
N ASP A 102 1.23 9.79 0.64
CA ASP A 102 0.88 11.21 0.69
C ASP A 102 -0.62 11.42 0.92
N ASP A 103 -1.46 10.55 0.33
CA ASP A 103 -2.91 10.54 0.56
C ASP A 103 -3.24 10.20 2.02
N LEU A 104 -2.57 9.22 2.60
CA LEU A 104 -2.72 8.89 4.02
C LEU A 104 -2.30 10.05 4.92
N GLU A 105 -1.18 10.72 4.64
CA GLU A 105 -0.71 11.86 5.44
C GLU A 105 -1.72 13.02 5.40
N ARG A 106 -2.30 13.29 4.23
CA ARG A 106 -3.38 14.27 4.05
C ARG A 106 -4.60 13.89 4.87
N HIS A 107 -5.06 12.66 4.75
CA HIS A 107 -6.19 12.15 5.54
C HIS A 107 -5.95 12.27 7.05
N LEU A 108 -4.75 11.92 7.53
CA LEU A 108 -4.41 12.05 8.96
C LEU A 108 -4.41 13.51 9.44
N ALA A 109 -4.02 14.46 8.58
CA ALA A 109 -4.11 15.88 8.89
C ALA A 109 -5.58 16.34 8.96
N GLU A 110 -6.41 15.93 7.99
CA GLU A 110 -7.85 16.20 7.99
C GLU A 110 -8.55 15.60 9.21
N MET A 111 -8.22 14.37 9.58
CA MET A 111 -8.76 13.71 10.78
C MET A 111 -8.36 14.42 12.07
N ARG A 112 -7.13 14.91 12.17
CA ARG A 112 -6.72 15.72 13.34
C ARG A 112 -7.52 17.00 13.42
N ARG A 113 -7.71 17.70 12.29
CA ARG A 113 -8.52 18.92 12.22
C ARG A 113 -9.99 18.62 12.57
N TYR A 114 -10.56 17.57 12.00
CA TYR A 114 -11.93 17.13 12.31
C TYR A 114 -12.12 16.86 13.80
N LYS A 115 -11.25 16.06 14.40
CA LYS A 115 -11.32 15.73 15.85
C LYS A 115 -11.17 16.95 16.73
N TRP A 116 -10.30 17.88 16.36
CA TRP A 116 -10.12 19.12 17.06
C TRP A 116 -11.40 19.97 16.98
N LEU A 117 -11.96 20.18 15.79
CA LEU A 117 -13.22 20.92 15.61
C LEU A 117 -14.38 20.29 16.40
N MET A 118 -14.54 18.97 16.33
CA MET A 118 -15.60 18.26 17.07
C MET A 118 -15.43 18.43 18.59
N LYS A 119 -14.20 18.45 19.07
CA LYS A 119 -13.92 18.70 20.49
C LYS A 119 -14.30 20.13 20.90
N GLU A 120 -13.95 21.13 20.08
CA GLU A 120 -14.28 22.53 20.35
C GLU A 120 -15.81 22.77 20.32
N ILE A 121 -16.51 22.18 19.34
CA ILE A 121 -17.97 22.31 19.18
C ILE A 121 -18.72 21.68 20.37
N ASN A 122 -18.25 20.54 20.86
CA ASN A 122 -18.89 19.82 21.97
C ASN A 122 -18.41 20.30 23.36
N SER A 123 -17.59 21.35 23.41
CA SER A 123 -17.12 21.90 24.68
C SER A 123 -18.16 22.86 25.26
N ASP A 124 -18.42 22.78 26.57
CA ASP A 124 -19.31 23.70 27.28
C ASP A 124 -18.77 25.15 27.36
N LYS A 125 -17.58 25.39 26.86
CA LYS A 125 -16.95 26.71 26.86
C LYS A 125 -17.21 27.42 25.55
N PRO A 126 -17.43 28.76 25.58
CA PRO A 126 -17.61 29.54 24.34
C PRO A 126 -16.40 29.36 23.40
N HIS A 127 -16.67 29.18 22.11
CA HIS A 127 -15.69 28.87 21.04
C HIS A 127 -14.81 30.08 20.65
N TYR A 128 -14.11 30.67 21.60
CA TYR A 128 -13.23 31.84 21.35
C TYR A 128 -11.96 31.52 20.56
N ARG A 129 -11.72 30.23 20.27
CA ARG A 129 -10.49 29.78 19.59
C ARG A 129 -10.69 29.44 18.13
N LEU A 130 -11.92 29.47 17.63
CA LEU A 130 -12.20 29.22 16.21
C LEU A 130 -11.93 30.51 15.45
N ASP A 131 -11.05 30.44 14.46
CA ASP A 131 -10.87 31.55 13.54
C ASP A 131 -11.97 31.60 12.47
N ALA A 132 -11.99 32.70 11.68
CA ALA A 132 -13.00 32.87 10.63
C ALA A 132 -12.95 31.74 9.55
N GLY A 133 -11.77 31.18 9.31
CA GLY A 133 -11.57 30.06 8.39
C GLY A 133 -12.17 28.76 8.92
N ASP A 134 -11.90 28.44 10.20
CA ASP A 134 -12.47 27.28 10.87
C ASP A 134 -14.00 27.34 10.94
N LEU A 135 -14.54 28.54 11.21
CA LEU A 135 -15.99 28.77 11.19
C LEU A 135 -16.58 28.66 9.79
N SER A 136 -15.90 29.17 8.76
CA SER A 136 -16.34 29.04 7.36
C SER A 136 -16.37 27.56 6.93
N ASP A 137 -15.35 26.79 7.26
CA ASP A 137 -15.30 25.36 6.97
C ASP A 137 -16.41 24.61 7.72
N PHE A 138 -16.66 24.97 8.97
CA PHE A 138 -17.75 24.41 9.75
C PHE A 138 -19.10 24.75 9.14
N TRP A 139 -19.35 26.00 8.73
CA TRP A 139 -20.62 26.42 8.16
C TRP A 139 -20.83 25.88 6.75
N SER A 140 -19.80 25.83 5.93
CA SER A 140 -19.88 25.24 4.58
C SER A 140 -20.11 23.73 4.62
N SER A 141 -19.54 23.03 5.60
CA SER A 141 -19.80 21.62 5.81
C SER A 141 -21.18 21.36 6.47
N ARG A 142 -21.74 22.32 7.18
CA ARG A 142 -23.07 22.20 7.78
C ARG A 142 -24.20 22.24 6.74
N ALA A 143 -23.99 22.90 5.60
CA ALA A 143 -24.90 22.82 4.46
C ALA A 143 -24.90 21.42 3.82
N GLY A 144 -23.92 20.57 4.11
CA GLY A 144 -23.73 19.25 3.54
C GLY A 144 -23.39 18.14 4.54
N ASN A 145 -23.75 18.23 5.83
CA ASN A 145 -23.32 17.29 6.87
C ASN A 145 -21.80 17.26 7.04
N PHE A 146 -21.29 17.84 8.15
CA PHE A 146 -19.90 17.72 8.55
C PHE A 146 -19.57 16.26 8.80
N MET A 147 -19.05 15.60 7.77
CA MET A 147 -18.80 14.18 7.81
C MET A 147 -17.35 13.90 8.20
N GLU A 148 -17.16 12.85 8.96
CA GLU A 148 -15.82 12.35 9.26
C GLU A 148 -15.08 12.02 7.94
N PRO A 149 -13.84 12.54 7.76
CA PRO A 149 -13.05 12.22 6.57
C PRO A 149 -12.88 10.71 6.40
N LYS A 150 -13.16 10.21 5.18
CA LYS A 150 -13.01 8.79 4.86
C LYS A 150 -11.73 8.59 4.07
N HIS A 151 -10.99 7.54 4.42
CA HIS A 151 -9.81 7.12 3.70
C HIS A 151 -10.04 5.79 2.99
N LYS A 152 -9.50 5.66 1.79
CA LYS A 152 -9.62 4.47 0.92
C LYS A 152 -9.25 3.19 1.65
N TRP A 153 -8.21 3.24 2.49
CA TRP A 153 -7.67 2.09 3.21
C TRP A 153 -7.96 2.13 4.73
N GLY A 154 -9.03 2.81 5.13
CA GLY A 154 -9.42 2.87 6.55
C GLY A 154 -8.41 3.58 7.46
N GLY A 155 -7.70 4.59 6.97
CA GLY A 155 -6.73 5.36 7.76
C GLY A 155 -5.40 4.64 8.03
N ARG A 156 -5.06 3.62 7.24
CA ARG A 156 -3.80 2.89 7.31
C ARG A 156 -3.06 2.89 5.97
N ARG A 157 -1.80 2.55 5.97
CA ARG A 157 -1.06 2.29 4.72
C ARG A 157 -1.60 1.04 4.04
N PRO A 158 -1.74 1.05 2.70
CA PRO A 158 -2.10 -0.16 1.96
C PRO A 158 -0.96 -1.17 2.02
N CYS A 159 -1.31 -2.44 2.07
CA CYS A 159 -0.38 -3.53 1.82
C CYS A 159 -0.28 -3.75 0.32
N CYS A 160 0.89 -3.46 -0.25
CA CYS A 160 1.13 -3.61 -1.68
C CYS A 160 1.89 -4.90 -1.99
N ALA A 161 1.56 -5.54 -3.10
CA ALA A 161 2.35 -6.60 -3.70
C ALA A 161 2.88 -6.17 -5.07
N LEU A 162 4.09 -6.58 -5.41
CA LEU A 162 4.62 -6.50 -6.76
C LEU A 162 4.88 -7.91 -7.27
N ILE A 163 4.21 -8.30 -8.34
CA ILE A 163 4.40 -9.57 -9.04
C ILE A 163 5.21 -9.30 -10.30
N ILE A 164 6.31 -10.01 -10.45
CA ILE A 164 7.13 -9.98 -11.67
C ILE A 164 7.07 -11.39 -12.25
N ASP A 165 6.41 -11.55 -13.39
CA ASP A 165 6.26 -12.85 -14.06
C ASP A 165 6.78 -12.77 -15.51
N ASP A 166 7.40 -13.85 -15.94
CA ASP A 166 7.96 -14.03 -17.29
C ASP A 166 8.95 -12.93 -17.73
N ALA A 167 9.72 -12.39 -16.77
CA ALA A 167 10.70 -11.32 -17.00
C ALA A 167 12.15 -11.84 -17.04
N MET A 168 12.37 -13.16 -17.19
CA MET A 168 13.71 -13.74 -17.26
C MET A 168 14.45 -13.23 -18.51
N GLY A 169 15.66 -12.73 -18.30
CA GLY A 169 16.46 -12.12 -19.36
C GLY A 169 16.23 -10.64 -19.60
N SER A 170 15.25 -10.05 -18.93
CA SER A 170 14.94 -8.62 -19.02
C SER A 170 15.99 -7.74 -18.33
N GLN A 171 15.96 -6.45 -18.64
CA GLN A 171 16.80 -5.44 -17.99
C GLN A 171 16.53 -5.30 -16.49
N LEU A 172 15.36 -5.67 -15.99
CA LEU A 172 15.05 -5.72 -14.58
C LEU A 172 16.05 -6.55 -13.77
N TYR A 173 16.44 -7.70 -14.31
CA TYR A 173 17.40 -8.61 -13.66
C TYR A 173 18.85 -8.35 -14.04
N SER A 174 19.12 -7.78 -15.22
CA SER A 174 20.48 -7.43 -15.65
C SER A 174 21.05 -6.22 -14.92
N LYS A 175 20.18 -5.35 -14.36
CA LYS A 175 20.56 -4.20 -13.54
C LYS A 175 20.05 -4.36 -12.08
N PRO A 176 20.61 -5.29 -11.31
CA PRO A 176 20.08 -5.67 -10.00
C PRO A 176 20.02 -4.51 -8.99
N ARG A 177 20.77 -3.42 -9.19
CA ARG A 177 20.78 -2.27 -8.28
C ARG A 177 19.41 -1.62 -8.13
N ARG A 178 18.60 -1.52 -9.19
CA ARG A 178 17.27 -0.88 -9.11
C ARG A 178 16.27 -1.76 -8.38
N LEU A 179 16.22 -3.04 -8.68
CA LEU A 179 15.35 -3.99 -7.99
C LEU A 179 15.73 -4.10 -6.50
N ASN A 180 17.03 -4.16 -6.19
CA ASN A 180 17.50 -4.19 -4.82
C ASN A 180 17.17 -2.89 -4.07
N GLN A 181 17.31 -1.73 -4.70
CA GLN A 181 16.89 -0.46 -4.10
C GLN A 181 15.39 -0.46 -3.83
N PHE A 182 14.58 -0.92 -4.76
CA PHE A 182 13.14 -1.03 -4.57
C PHE A 182 12.78 -1.93 -3.36
N THR A 183 13.41 -3.09 -3.24
CA THR A 183 13.12 -4.05 -2.14
C THR A 183 13.65 -3.63 -0.77
N ILE A 184 14.67 -2.77 -0.71
CA ILE A 184 15.25 -2.31 0.56
C ILE A 184 14.51 -1.08 1.12
N TYR A 185 13.99 -0.20 0.25
CA TYR A 185 13.45 1.11 0.66
C TYR A 185 11.91 1.17 0.68
N HIS A 186 11.23 0.14 0.24
CA HIS A 186 9.77 0.07 0.14
C HIS A 186 9.19 -1.23 0.70
#